data_92b641b86dc2d2f8afafc839fa4792bc
#
_entry.id   92b641b86dc2d2f8afafc839fa4792bc
#
_cell.length_a   1.000
_cell.length_b   1.000
_cell.length_c   1.000
_cell.angle_alpha   90.00
_cell.angle_beta   90.00
_cell.angle_gamma   90.00
#
_symmetry.space_group_name_H-M   'P 1'
#
loop_
_entity.id
_entity.type
_entity.pdbx_description
1 polymer ?
#
loop_
_entity_poly.entity_id
_entity_poly.type
_entity_poly.pdbx_seq_one_letter_code
_entity_poly.pdbx_strand_id
1 'polypeptide(L)'
;AALKAELEQHLATDSEPNRKNGHTKKTVKSSVGEFELETPRDRAGTFEPQTVKKNQTKLSDEIDRKILSMFALGMSYRDMRKHVVDLYGIEMSEAAITAVTDQLIPKLKAWQERDLDGVYPIVWLDAIHYKVKDSGRFVSKAVYSVLGVNLEGRKELLGLYLSESEGANYWLSVLTDL
;
A
#
# COMPACT_ATOMS: atom_id res chain seq x y z
N ALA A 1 12.24 19.19 -20.19
CA ALA A 1 11.61 20.48 -20.52
C ALA A 1 10.84 21.05 -19.33
N ALA A 2 9.83 20.34 -18.77
CA ALA A 2 8.96 20.86 -17.71
C ALA A 2 9.70 21.38 -16.45
N LEU A 3 10.55 20.58 -15.83
CA LEU A 3 11.29 20.97 -14.62
C LEU A 3 12.22 22.19 -14.82
N LYS A 4 12.73 22.39 -16.03
CA LYS A 4 13.54 23.60 -16.35
C LYS A 4 12.64 24.82 -16.41
N ALA A 5 11.46 24.71 -17.00
CA ALA A 5 10.48 25.79 -17.06
C ALA A 5 9.97 26.18 -15.66
N GLU A 6 9.69 25.19 -14.80
CA GLU A 6 9.33 25.45 -13.40
C GLU A 6 10.42 26.22 -12.64
N LEU A 7 11.70 25.84 -12.81
CA LEU A 7 12.81 26.57 -12.19
C LEU A 7 12.91 28.00 -12.74
N GLU A 8 12.72 28.21 -14.04
CA GLU A 8 12.76 29.56 -14.66
C GLU A 8 11.64 30.44 -14.13
N GLN A 9 10.44 29.90 -14.00
CA GLN A 9 9.31 30.57 -13.39
C GLN A 9 9.56 30.93 -11.92
N HIS A 10 10.10 29.96 -11.13
CA HIS A 10 10.47 30.19 -9.73
C HIS A 10 11.47 31.34 -9.59
N LEU A 11 12.55 31.31 -10.38
CA LEU A 11 13.58 32.36 -10.34
C LEU A 11 13.07 33.72 -10.80
N ALA A 12 12.05 33.77 -11.67
CA ALA A 12 11.44 35.01 -12.11
C ALA A 12 10.49 35.65 -11.07
N THR A 13 9.95 34.81 -10.16
CA THR A 13 9.02 35.22 -9.09
C THR A 13 9.69 35.37 -7.73
N ASP A 14 10.96 34.96 -7.60
CA ASP A 14 11.71 35.07 -6.35
C ASP A 14 11.98 36.54 -6.00
N SER A 15 11.69 36.92 -4.77
CA SER A 15 11.87 38.28 -4.26
C SER A 15 13.33 38.63 -3.96
N GLU A 16 14.19 37.63 -3.83
CA GLU A 16 15.62 37.78 -3.58
C GLU A 16 16.46 37.35 -4.80
N PRO A 17 17.67 37.90 -4.99
CA PRO A 17 18.57 37.51 -6.07
C PRO A 17 18.94 36.02 -5.98
N ASN A 18 18.32 35.17 -6.79
CA ASN A 18 18.56 33.74 -6.86
C ASN A 18 19.00 33.36 -8.28
N ARG A 19 19.68 32.22 -8.42
CA ARG A 19 20.20 31.73 -9.70
C ARG A 19 20.23 30.22 -9.79
N LYS A 20 20.29 29.69 -11.00
CA LYS A 20 20.46 28.25 -11.28
C LYS A 20 21.77 27.73 -10.64
N ASN A 21 21.72 26.55 -10.03
CA ASN A 21 22.84 25.90 -9.35
C ASN A 21 22.97 24.41 -9.76
N GLY A 22 23.12 24.16 -11.05
CA GLY A 22 23.28 22.81 -11.56
C GLY A 22 22.00 21.94 -11.44
N HIS A 23 22.21 20.64 -11.40
CA HIS A 23 21.14 19.65 -11.28
C HIS A 23 21.57 18.47 -10.43
N THR A 24 20.61 17.74 -9.91
CA THR A 24 20.79 16.46 -9.22
C THR A 24 20.20 15.36 -10.08
N LYS A 25 20.91 14.26 -10.25
CA LYS A 25 20.41 13.07 -10.92
C LYS A 25 19.76 12.14 -9.94
N LYS A 26 18.61 11.58 -10.33
CA LYS A 26 17.92 10.53 -9.57
C LYS A 26 17.26 9.53 -10.52
N THR A 27 17.23 8.27 -10.13
CA THR A 27 16.46 7.25 -10.85
C THR A 27 14.99 7.33 -10.42
N VAL A 28 14.12 7.44 -11.42
CA VAL A 28 12.66 7.49 -11.21
C VAL A 28 12.05 6.26 -11.84
N LYS A 29 11.18 5.58 -11.09
CA LYS A 29 10.43 4.41 -11.51
C LYS A 29 9.08 4.84 -12.08
N SER A 30 8.69 4.26 -13.21
CA SER A 30 7.41 4.49 -13.86
C SER A 30 6.79 3.18 -14.33
N SER A 31 5.56 3.23 -14.81
CA SER A 31 4.87 2.08 -15.40
C SER A 31 5.55 1.53 -16.68
N VAL A 32 6.42 2.30 -17.29
CA VAL A 32 7.16 1.93 -18.51
C VAL A 32 8.63 1.61 -18.26
N GLY A 33 9.07 1.52 -16.99
CA GLY A 33 10.45 1.21 -16.59
C GLY A 33 11.11 2.31 -15.77
N GLU A 34 12.40 2.15 -15.54
CA GLU A 34 13.24 3.12 -14.83
C GLU A 34 13.93 4.07 -15.81
N PHE A 35 14.06 5.32 -15.40
CA PHE A 35 14.85 6.29 -16.14
C PHE A 35 15.54 7.29 -15.21
N GLU A 36 16.67 7.81 -15.66
CA GLU A 36 17.40 8.85 -14.94
C GLU A 36 16.74 10.21 -15.19
N LEU A 37 16.39 10.90 -14.10
CA LEU A 37 15.82 12.23 -14.14
C LEU A 37 16.80 13.25 -13.56
N GLU A 38 17.11 14.28 -14.35
CA GLU A 38 17.86 15.43 -13.90
C GLU A 38 16.89 16.48 -13.30
N THR A 39 17.00 16.70 -11.99
CA THR A 39 16.23 17.72 -11.28
C THR A 39 17.07 18.96 -11.13
N PRO A 40 16.70 20.10 -11.72
CA PRO A 40 17.45 21.33 -11.62
C PRO A 40 17.38 21.90 -10.19
N ARG A 41 18.36 22.72 -9.82
CA ARG A 41 18.49 23.32 -8.51
C ARG A 41 18.74 24.82 -8.63
N ASP A 42 18.28 25.56 -7.65
CA ASP A 42 18.64 26.96 -7.41
C ASP A 42 19.76 27.07 -6.37
N ARG A 43 20.37 28.23 -6.25
CA ARG A 43 21.46 28.47 -5.31
C ARG A 43 20.97 28.65 -3.88
N ALA A 44 19.79 29.25 -3.69
CA ALA A 44 19.19 29.44 -2.38
C ALA A 44 18.60 28.15 -1.80
N GLY A 45 18.34 27.12 -2.62
CA GLY A 45 17.75 25.84 -2.20
C GLY A 45 16.24 25.92 -1.95
N THR A 46 15.60 27.00 -2.36
CA THR A 46 14.18 27.28 -2.15
C THR A 46 13.28 26.66 -3.24
N PHE A 47 13.85 26.28 -4.37
CA PHE A 47 13.10 25.69 -5.48
C PHE A 47 12.54 24.31 -5.10
N GLU A 48 11.22 24.17 -5.18
CA GLU A 48 10.49 22.91 -4.99
C GLU A 48 9.71 22.57 -6.26
N PRO A 49 10.22 21.61 -7.08
CA PRO A 49 9.53 21.22 -8.30
C PRO A 49 8.19 20.55 -8.03
N GLN A 50 7.16 20.95 -8.78
CA GLN A 50 5.80 20.46 -8.64
C GLN A 50 5.53 19.21 -9.50
N THR A 51 6.07 19.17 -10.72
CA THR A 51 5.87 18.06 -11.66
C THR A 51 6.45 16.74 -11.12
N VAL A 52 7.65 16.79 -10.52
CA VAL A 52 8.28 15.63 -9.85
C VAL A 52 8.99 16.13 -8.60
N LYS A 53 8.41 15.91 -7.45
CA LYS A 53 8.94 16.39 -6.16
C LYS A 53 10.37 15.96 -5.90
N LYS A 54 11.11 16.74 -5.09
CA LYS A 54 12.56 16.60 -4.85
C LYS A 54 12.99 15.17 -4.48
N ASN A 55 12.25 14.49 -3.62
CA ASN A 55 12.55 13.13 -3.15
C ASN A 55 11.64 12.06 -3.78
N GLN A 56 10.86 12.41 -4.78
CA GLN A 56 9.97 11.47 -5.45
C GLN A 56 10.79 10.54 -6.36
N THR A 57 10.73 9.25 -6.10
CA THR A 57 11.37 8.19 -6.88
C THR A 57 10.39 7.38 -7.72
N LYS A 58 9.08 7.63 -7.59
CA LYS A 58 8.01 7.00 -8.38
C LYS A 58 7.17 8.07 -9.06
N LEU A 59 6.87 7.88 -10.34
CA LEU A 59 6.02 8.81 -11.10
C LEU A 59 4.53 8.51 -11.01
N SER A 60 4.14 7.26 -10.71
CA SER A 60 2.73 6.88 -10.64
C SER A 60 2.47 5.82 -9.58
N ASP A 61 1.27 5.87 -8.98
CA ASP A 61 0.75 4.83 -8.08
C ASP A 61 0.30 3.56 -8.84
N GLU A 62 0.51 3.49 -10.15
CA GLU A 62 0.06 2.39 -10.98
C GLU A 62 0.78 1.09 -10.63
N ILE A 63 2.11 1.16 -10.41
CA ILE A 63 2.90 0.00 -9.98
C ILE A 63 2.43 -0.48 -8.61
N ASP A 64 2.17 0.44 -7.68
CA ASP A 64 1.66 0.11 -6.35
C ASP A 64 0.29 -0.60 -6.45
N ARG A 65 -0.62 -0.09 -7.29
CA ARG A 65 -1.91 -0.76 -7.55
C ARG A 65 -1.75 -2.17 -8.14
N LYS A 66 -0.78 -2.38 -9.04
CA LYS A 66 -0.49 -3.71 -9.59
C LYS A 66 0.07 -4.65 -8.51
N ILE A 67 0.98 -4.17 -7.66
CA ILE A 67 1.49 -4.94 -6.52
C ILE A 67 0.36 -5.33 -5.58
N LEU A 68 -0.53 -4.39 -5.22
CA LEU A 68 -1.69 -4.67 -4.38
C LEU A 68 -2.65 -5.69 -5.02
N SER A 69 -2.85 -5.61 -6.34
CA SER A 69 -3.65 -6.59 -7.08
C SER A 69 -3.02 -7.99 -7.05
N MET A 70 -1.70 -8.11 -7.27
CA MET A 70 -0.98 -9.39 -7.19
C MET A 70 -1.01 -9.95 -5.76
N PHE A 71 -0.87 -9.08 -4.75
CA PHE A 71 -0.98 -9.47 -3.35
C PHE A 71 -2.37 -10.01 -3.01
N ALA A 72 -3.43 -9.35 -3.46
CA ALA A 72 -4.81 -9.80 -3.29
C ALA A 72 -5.10 -11.15 -3.98
N LEU A 73 -4.37 -11.48 -5.05
CA LEU A 73 -4.42 -12.79 -5.71
C LEU A 73 -3.59 -13.87 -5.00
N GLY A 74 -2.93 -13.55 -3.87
CA GLY A 74 -2.16 -14.49 -3.07
C GLY A 74 -0.74 -14.76 -3.57
N MET A 75 -0.18 -13.90 -4.43
CA MET A 75 1.20 -14.06 -4.90
C MET A 75 2.19 -13.81 -3.75
N SER A 76 3.26 -14.63 -3.71
CA SER A 76 4.36 -14.39 -2.76
C SER A 76 5.16 -13.13 -3.13
N TYR A 77 5.82 -12.51 -2.17
CA TYR A 77 6.68 -11.34 -2.40
C TYR A 77 7.78 -11.62 -3.44
N ARG A 78 8.34 -12.83 -3.41
CA ARG A 78 9.33 -13.28 -4.40
C ARG A 78 8.76 -13.31 -5.81
N ASP A 79 7.54 -13.84 -5.97
CA ASP A 79 6.90 -13.95 -7.28
C ASP A 79 6.43 -12.58 -7.78
N MET A 80 5.94 -11.71 -6.88
CA MET A 80 5.63 -10.32 -7.20
C MET A 80 6.87 -9.57 -7.71
N ARG A 81 8.03 -9.72 -7.03
CA ARG A 81 9.30 -9.14 -7.51
C ARG A 81 9.63 -9.58 -8.93
N LYS A 82 9.64 -10.90 -9.14
CA LYS A 82 9.93 -11.46 -10.46
C LYS A 82 8.99 -10.90 -11.52
N HIS A 83 7.71 -10.87 -11.23
CA HIS A 83 6.69 -10.38 -12.16
C HIS A 83 6.85 -8.89 -12.49
N VAL A 84 7.20 -8.06 -11.51
CA VAL A 84 7.49 -6.63 -11.71
C VAL A 84 8.73 -6.44 -12.58
N VAL A 85 9.79 -7.23 -12.36
CA VAL A 85 10.97 -7.21 -13.23
C VAL A 85 10.63 -7.63 -14.66
N ASP A 86 9.91 -8.73 -14.81
CA ASP A 86 9.56 -9.28 -16.14
C ASP A 86 8.68 -8.33 -16.97
N LEU A 87 7.73 -7.64 -16.33
CA LEU A 87 6.79 -6.75 -17.00
C LEU A 87 7.28 -5.31 -17.18
N TYR A 88 8.03 -4.80 -16.22
CA TYR A 88 8.36 -3.37 -16.15
C TYR A 88 9.87 -3.09 -16.14
N GLY A 89 10.73 -4.12 -16.09
CA GLY A 89 12.18 -3.96 -15.97
C GLY A 89 12.62 -3.28 -14.66
N ILE A 90 11.77 -3.30 -13.62
CA ILE A 90 12.00 -2.56 -12.37
C ILE A 90 12.41 -3.53 -11.28
N GLU A 91 13.61 -3.36 -10.74
CA GLU A 91 14.03 -4.08 -9.55
C GLU A 91 13.44 -3.44 -8.28
N MET A 92 12.73 -4.24 -7.49
CA MET A 92 12.19 -3.84 -6.19
C MET A 92 12.73 -4.75 -5.09
N SER A 93 13.07 -4.14 -3.95
CA SER A 93 13.39 -4.92 -2.74
C SER A 93 12.11 -5.49 -2.11
N GLU A 94 12.25 -6.54 -1.28
CA GLU A 94 11.13 -7.04 -0.48
C GLU A 94 10.56 -5.98 0.44
N ALA A 95 11.43 -5.16 1.05
CA ALA A 95 11.00 -4.04 1.88
C ALA A 95 10.14 -3.01 1.12
N ALA A 96 10.45 -2.76 -0.17
CA ALA A 96 9.63 -1.87 -0.99
C ALA A 96 8.25 -2.47 -1.28
N ILE A 97 8.16 -3.77 -1.54
CA ILE A 97 6.87 -4.46 -1.73
C ILE A 97 6.07 -4.48 -0.43
N THR A 98 6.72 -4.78 0.70
CA THR A 98 6.09 -4.73 2.04
C THR A 98 5.52 -3.33 2.30
N ALA A 99 6.28 -2.27 2.06
CA ALA A 99 5.80 -0.90 2.24
C ALA A 99 4.58 -0.56 1.39
N VAL A 100 4.46 -1.15 0.19
CA VAL A 100 3.26 -1.00 -0.65
C VAL A 100 2.09 -1.79 -0.06
N THR A 101 2.30 -3.05 0.36
CA THR A 101 1.22 -3.88 0.92
C THR A 101 0.75 -3.35 2.28
N ASP A 102 1.63 -2.77 3.08
CA ASP A 102 1.30 -2.16 4.38
C ASP A 102 0.34 -0.98 4.26
N GLN A 103 0.22 -0.36 3.08
CA GLN A 103 -0.79 0.67 2.82
C GLN A 103 -2.24 0.14 2.92
N LEU A 104 -2.42 -1.19 2.89
CA LEU A 104 -3.72 -1.81 3.10
C LEU A 104 -4.13 -1.85 4.59
N ILE A 105 -3.17 -1.84 5.52
CA ILE A 105 -3.44 -1.98 6.97
C ILE A 105 -4.44 -0.95 7.47
N PRO A 106 -4.28 0.37 7.23
CA PRO A 106 -5.27 1.35 7.68
C PRO A 106 -6.65 1.17 7.03
N LYS A 107 -6.69 0.70 5.77
CA LYS A 107 -7.95 0.42 5.07
C LYS A 107 -8.66 -0.79 5.65
N LEU A 108 -7.90 -1.84 6.01
CA LEU A 108 -8.44 -3.03 6.68
C LEU A 108 -8.98 -2.68 8.06
N LYS A 109 -8.27 -1.84 8.83
CA LYS A 109 -8.76 -1.37 10.14
C LYS A 109 -10.05 -0.58 10.00
N ALA A 110 -10.10 0.41 9.11
CA ALA A 110 -11.30 1.19 8.86
C ALA A 110 -12.48 0.33 8.37
N TRP A 111 -12.19 -0.73 7.59
CA TRP A 111 -13.22 -1.68 7.18
C TRP A 111 -13.71 -2.54 8.35
N GLN A 112 -12.81 -2.99 9.23
CA GLN A 112 -13.15 -3.79 10.42
C GLN A 112 -13.98 -2.97 11.43
N GLU A 113 -13.67 -1.68 11.56
CA GLU A 113 -14.31 -0.74 12.50
C GLU A 113 -15.56 -0.03 11.92
N ARG A 114 -16.02 -0.45 10.72
CA ARG A 114 -17.16 0.19 10.09
C ARG A 114 -18.47 -0.17 10.80
N ASP A 115 -19.46 0.71 10.75
CA ASP A 115 -20.80 0.41 11.21
C ASP A 115 -21.41 -0.75 10.40
N LEU A 116 -22.03 -1.68 11.08
CA LEU A 116 -22.76 -2.80 10.50
C LEU A 116 -24.26 -2.51 10.50
N ASP A 117 -25.01 -3.21 9.63
CA ASP A 117 -26.46 -3.17 9.67
C ASP A 117 -26.98 -3.70 11.02
N GLY A 118 -28.06 -3.12 11.55
CA GLY A 118 -28.60 -3.49 12.85
C GLY A 118 -29.18 -4.91 12.95
N VAL A 119 -29.37 -5.61 11.82
CA VAL A 119 -29.97 -6.96 11.77
C VAL A 119 -29.38 -7.80 10.64
N TYR A 120 -28.84 -8.95 10.99
CA TYR A 120 -28.42 -10.00 10.07
C TYR A 120 -29.18 -11.29 10.42
N PRO A 121 -30.27 -11.63 9.66
CA PRO A 121 -31.06 -12.83 9.94
C PRO A 121 -30.30 -14.15 9.91
N ILE A 122 -29.21 -14.20 9.13
CA ILE A 122 -28.37 -15.38 9.01
C ILE A 122 -26.91 -14.95 9.16
N VAL A 123 -26.19 -15.62 10.06
CA VAL A 123 -24.76 -15.42 10.29
C VAL A 123 -24.05 -16.75 10.26
N TRP A 124 -22.97 -16.84 9.53
CA TRP A 124 -22.03 -18.00 9.55
C TRP A 124 -20.76 -17.59 10.25
N LEU A 125 -20.32 -18.46 11.12
CA LEU A 125 -19.06 -18.37 11.85
C LEU A 125 -18.16 -19.52 11.37
N ASP A 126 -17.01 -19.19 10.81
CA ASP A 126 -16.08 -20.18 10.30
C ASP A 126 -14.65 -19.84 10.73
N ALA A 127 -13.81 -20.85 10.90
CA ALA A 127 -12.41 -20.68 11.27
C ALA A 127 -11.50 -21.52 10.37
N ILE A 128 -10.53 -20.86 9.75
CA ILE A 128 -9.52 -21.47 8.89
C ILE A 128 -8.19 -21.48 9.61
N HIS A 129 -7.62 -22.68 9.82
CA HIS A 129 -6.30 -22.85 10.44
C HIS A 129 -5.18 -22.79 9.42
N TYR A 130 -4.11 -22.08 9.76
CA TYR A 130 -2.92 -21.97 8.94
C TYR A 130 -1.66 -21.90 9.82
N LYS A 131 -0.52 -22.26 9.22
CA LYS A 131 0.78 -22.16 9.89
C LYS A 131 1.53 -20.93 9.42
N VAL A 132 1.91 -20.07 10.36
CA VAL A 132 2.79 -18.92 10.13
C VAL A 132 4.14 -19.16 10.75
N LYS A 133 5.17 -18.60 10.15
CA LYS A 133 6.50 -18.55 10.75
C LYS A 133 6.59 -17.31 11.62
N ASP A 134 6.61 -17.50 12.93
CA ASP A 134 6.76 -16.45 13.92
C ASP A 134 8.04 -16.71 14.72
N SER A 135 8.92 -15.70 14.78
CA SER A 135 10.20 -15.79 15.52
C SER A 135 11.02 -17.05 15.22
N GLY A 136 11.01 -17.50 13.95
CA GLY A 136 11.74 -18.68 13.48
C GLY A 136 11.05 -20.02 13.71
N ARG A 137 9.87 -20.07 14.34
CA ARG A 137 9.07 -21.27 14.60
C ARG A 137 7.76 -21.22 13.82
N PHE A 138 7.24 -22.38 13.44
CA PHE A 138 5.91 -22.49 12.86
C PHE A 138 4.86 -22.54 13.97
N VAL A 139 3.99 -21.54 14.03
CA VAL A 139 2.87 -21.46 14.96
C VAL A 139 1.58 -21.64 14.17
N SER A 140 0.66 -22.44 14.71
CA SER A 140 -0.70 -22.55 14.14
C SER A 140 -1.51 -21.34 14.58
N LYS A 141 -2.12 -20.63 13.62
CA LYS A 141 -3.07 -19.54 13.89
C LYS A 141 -4.38 -19.83 13.17
N ALA A 142 -5.47 -19.33 13.70
CA ALA A 142 -6.78 -19.40 13.08
C ALA A 142 -7.22 -18.02 12.62
N VAL A 143 -7.79 -17.94 11.41
CA VAL A 143 -8.55 -16.80 10.93
C VAL A 143 -10.02 -17.13 11.11
N TYR A 144 -10.68 -16.37 11.94
CA TYR A 144 -12.12 -16.44 12.14
C TYR A 144 -12.79 -15.48 11.17
N SER A 145 -13.72 -15.97 10.38
CA SER A 145 -14.53 -15.20 9.47
C SER A 145 -16.00 -15.20 9.92
N VAL A 146 -16.58 -14.02 9.94
CA VAL A 146 -18.01 -13.84 10.24
C VAL A 146 -18.69 -13.33 8.98
N LEU A 147 -19.58 -14.15 8.41
CA LEU A 147 -20.38 -13.83 7.23
C LEU A 147 -21.82 -13.60 7.66
N GLY A 148 -22.43 -12.52 7.20
CA GLY A 148 -23.83 -12.23 7.42
C GLY A 148 -24.63 -12.13 6.12
N VAL A 149 -25.95 -12.35 6.21
CA VAL A 149 -26.89 -11.96 5.18
C VAL A 149 -27.79 -10.88 5.77
N ASN A 150 -27.83 -9.73 5.14
CA ASN A 150 -28.68 -8.61 5.58
C ASN A 150 -30.15 -8.81 5.18
N LEU A 151 -31.01 -7.88 5.58
CA LEU A 151 -32.46 -7.93 5.28
C LEU A 151 -32.78 -7.86 3.78
N GLU A 152 -31.86 -7.37 2.96
CA GLU A 152 -32.00 -7.32 1.50
C GLU A 152 -31.50 -8.60 0.81
N GLY A 153 -31.07 -9.61 1.57
CA GLY A 153 -30.57 -10.90 1.07
C GLY A 153 -29.14 -10.85 0.53
N ARG A 154 -28.40 -9.77 0.79
CA ARG A 154 -27.00 -9.65 0.36
C ARG A 154 -26.06 -10.28 1.39
N LYS A 155 -25.11 -11.08 0.89
CA LYS A 155 -24.03 -11.63 1.71
C LYS A 155 -22.94 -10.59 1.93
N GLU A 156 -22.47 -10.50 3.16
CA GLU A 156 -21.46 -9.55 3.59
C GLU A 156 -20.48 -10.21 4.56
N LEU A 157 -19.18 -9.91 4.41
CA LEU A 157 -18.19 -10.28 5.41
C LEU A 157 -18.24 -9.23 6.54
N LEU A 158 -18.66 -9.63 7.73
CA LEU A 158 -18.84 -8.74 8.86
C LEU A 158 -17.54 -8.44 9.57
N GLY A 159 -16.70 -9.45 9.77
CA GLY A 159 -15.41 -9.29 10.42
C GLY A 159 -14.44 -10.43 10.13
N LEU A 160 -13.13 -10.14 10.34
CA LEU A 160 -12.04 -11.10 10.30
C LEU A 160 -11.20 -10.96 11.57
N TYR A 161 -10.99 -12.06 12.28
CA TYR A 161 -10.29 -12.07 13.55
C TYR A 161 -9.18 -13.12 13.55
N LEU A 162 -8.08 -12.82 14.23
CA LEU A 162 -6.91 -13.69 14.32
C LEU A 162 -6.75 -14.20 15.75
N SER A 163 -6.58 -15.50 15.92
CA SER A 163 -6.26 -16.09 17.21
C SER A 163 -5.25 -17.24 17.11
N GLU A 164 -4.54 -17.46 18.19
CA GLU A 164 -3.64 -18.62 18.37
C GLU A 164 -4.36 -19.81 18.99
N SER A 165 -5.54 -19.63 19.55
CA SER A 165 -6.32 -20.67 20.21
C SER A 165 -7.78 -20.63 19.79
N GLU A 166 -8.35 -21.81 19.54
CA GLU A 166 -9.79 -22.00 19.43
C GLU A 166 -10.41 -22.17 20.82
N GLY A 167 -11.50 -21.45 21.06
CA GLY A 167 -12.28 -21.63 22.28
C GLY A 167 -13.56 -20.82 22.26
N ALA A 168 -14.56 -21.31 23.01
CA ALA A 168 -15.87 -20.62 23.13
C ALA A 168 -15.73 -19.18 23.61
N ASN A 169 -14.75 -18.90 24.47
CA ASN A 169 -14.46 -17.56 24.98
C ASN A 169 -13.99 -16.61 23.87
N TYR A 170 -13.25 -17.12 22.89
CA TYR A 170 -12.81 -16.30 21.76
C TYR A 170 -13.98 -15.95 20.83
N TRP A 171 -14.85 -16.88 20.53
CA TRP A 171 -16.08 -16.62 19.80
C TRP A 171 -16.97 -15.59 20.50
N LEU A 172 -17.05 -15.65 21.84
CA LEU A 172 -17.78 -14.63 22.60
C LEU A 172 -17.17 -13.25 22.40
N SER A 173 -15.84 -13.13 22.42
CA SER A 173 -15.19 -11.83 22.17
C SER A 173 -15.44 -11.33 20.74
N VAL A 174 -15.39 -12.21 19.74
CA VAL A 174 -15.70 -11.88 18.34
C VAL A 174 -17.14 -11.35 18.20
N LEU A 175 -18.11 -12.04 18.82
CA LEU A 175 -19.52 -11.64 18.78
C LEU A 175 -19.82 -10.36 19.59
N THR A 176 -18.96 -9.99 20.51
CA THR A 176 -19.09 -8.76 21.30
C THR A 176 -18.49 -7.56 20.57
N ASP A 177 -17.52 -7.80 19.67
CA ASP A 177 -16.83 -6.79 18.88
C ASP A 177 -17.61 -6.40 17.61
N LEU A 178 -18.54 -7.24 17.17
CA LEU A 178 -19.43 -7.01 16.03
C LEU A 178 -20.57 -6.03 16.36
#